data_58cb22dcb4841f3db876bf3e6580b933
#
_entry.id   58cb22dcb4841f3db876bf3e6580b933
#
_cell.length_a   1.000
_cell.length_b   1.000
_cell.length_c   1.000
_cell.angle_alpha   90.00
_cell.angle_beta   90.00
_cell.angle_gamma   90.00
#
_symmetry.space_group_name_H-M   'P 1'
#
loop_
_entity.id
_entity.type
_entity.pdbx_description
1 polymer ?
#
loop_
_entity_poly.entity_id
_entity_poly.type
_entity_poly.pdbx_seq_one_letter_code
_entity_poly.pdbx_strand_id
1 'polypeptide(L)'
;MRIAMTVAFLLFPVLVFAQARAPQVKRTNPPALSKPTGYTHVVEVTGPVKTIYISGQIALDAAGSVVGQGDMKAQAEQVFKNLEAALAAAGAKFGDVVKMNMYTTDMSQIQAIRDARNRYLGDVTPASTLVQVVHLARPELMLEIEAIAAVPERARVVPASR
;
A
#
# COMPACT_ATOMS: atom_id res chain seq x y z
N MET A 1 -7.18 -29.92 72.50
CA MET A 1 -6.46 -30.28 71.24
C MET A 1 -6.95 -29.33 70.16
N ARG A 2 -6.17 -28.27 69.82
CA ARG A 2 -6.55 -27.27 68.83
C ARG A 2 -5.84 -27.61 67.51
N ILE A 3 -6.61 -27.94 66.47
CA ILE A 3 -6.10 -28.25 65.15
C ILE A 3 -5.97 -26.90 64.39
N ALA A 4 -4.77 -26.47 64.13
CA ALA A 4 -4.51 -25.32 63.28
C ALA A 4 -4.58 -25.76 61.81
N MET A 5 -5.56 -25.23 61.08
CA MET A 5 -5.76 -25.45 59.66
C MET A 5 -4.97 -24.38 58.88
N THR A 6 -3.84 -24.77 58.32
CA THR A 6 -3.02 -23.89 57.48
C THR A 6 -3.62 -23.84 56.06
N VAL A 7 -4.16 -22.71 55.67
CA VAL A 7 -4.65 -22.46 54.30
C VAL A 7 -3.47 -22.01 53.46
N ALA A 8 -2.99 -22.84 52.53
CA ALA A 8 -1.98 -22.48 51.55
C ALA A 8 -2.66 -21.73 50.39
N PHE A 9 -2.33 -20.44 50.20
CA PHE A 9 -2.73 -19.65 49.05
C PHE A 9 -1.77 -20.00 47.87
N LEU A 10 -2.28 -20.73 46.91
CA LEU A 10 -1.62 -20.94 45.62
C LEU A 10 -1.77 -19.68 44.77
N LEU A 11 -0.71 -18.86 44.68
CA LEU A 11 -0.59 -17.76 43.71
C LEU A 11 -0.36 -18.34 42.31
N PHE A 12 -1.40 -18.39 41.50
CA PHE A 12 -1.26 -18.64 40.07
C PHE A 12 -0.77 -17.36 39.39
N PRO A 13 0.35 -17.39 38.62
CA PRO A 13 0.77 -16.24 37.85
C PRO A 13 -0.25 -16.03 36.72
N VAL A 14 -0.95 -14.89 36.75
CA VAL A 14 -1.77 -14.44 35.63
C VAL A 14 -0.80 -13.96 34.53
N LEU A 15 -0.57 -14.81 33.52
CA LEU A 15 0.11 -14.43 32.30
C LEU A 15 -0.79 -13.44 31.53
N VAL A 16 -0.52 -12.16 31.68
CA VAL A 16 -1.12 -11.11 30.84
C VAL A 16 -0.48 -11.20 29.46
N PHE A 17 -1.11 -11.90 28.54
CA PHE A 17 -0.75 -11.81 27.13
C PHE A 17 -1.12 -10.42 26.64
N ALA A 18 -0.12 -9.59 26.38
CA ALA A 18 -0.31 -8.34 25.66
C ALA A 18 -0.91 -8.69 24.27
N GLN A 19 -2.18 -8.38 24.10
CA GLN A 19 -2.88 -8.59 22.84
C GLN A 19 -2.25 -7.68 21.78
N ALA A 20 -1.53 -8.24 20.83
CA ALA A 20 -0.95 -7.47 19.73
C ALA A 20 -2.10 -6.73 19.02
N ARG A 21 -1.95 -5.41 18.95
CA ARG A 21 -2.96 -4.55 18.31
C ARG A 21 -3.10 -4.96 16.85
N ALA A 22 -4.32 -5.17 16.39
CA ALA A 22 -4.60 -5.48 15.00
C ALA A 22 -4.00 -4.38 14.07
N PRO A 23 -3.43 -4.76 12.92
CA PRO A 23 -2.89 -3.80 11.98
C PRO A 23 -3.98 -2.83 11.51
N GLN A 24 -3.63 -1.55 11.45
CA GLN A 24 -4.54 -0.48 11.05
C GLN A 24 -3.88 0.45 10.05
N VAL A 25 -4.64 0.83 9.02
CA VAL A 25 -4.27 1.90 8.09
C VAL A 25 -5.24 3.05 8.34
N LYS A 26 -4.73 4.15 8.90
CA LYS A 26 -5.50 5.37 9.16
C LYS A 26 -5.15 6.42 8.11
N ARG A 27 -6.17 6.99 7.48
CA ARG A 27 -6.06 8.06 6.49
C ARG A 27 -6.59 9.35 7.08
N THR A 28 -5.76 10.41 7.05
CA THR A 28 -6.08 11.70 7.69
C THR A 28 -5.83 12.86 6.74
N ASN A 29 -6.81 13.73 6.64
CA ASN A 29 -6.71 15.00 5.93
C ASN A 29 -6.87 16.13 6.95
N PRO A 30 -5.77 16.73 7.44
CA PRO A 30 -5.84 17.81 8.43
C PRO A 30 -6.62 19.00 7.91
N PRO A 31 -7.51 19.62 8.72
CA PRO A 31 -8.34 20.75 8.29
C PRO A 31 -7.54 22.00 7.95
N ALA A 32 -6.29 22.09 8.41
CA ALA A 32 -5.37 23.18 8.07
C ALA A 32 -4.79 23.08 6.66
N LEU A 33 -5.00 21.95 5.96
CA LEU A 33 -4.52 21.74 4.59
C LEU A 33 -5.68 21.81 3.59
N SER A 34 -5.36 22.05 2.31
CA SER A 34 -6.35 22.07 1.24
C SER A 34 -7.06 20.73 1.12
N LYS A 35 -8.34 20.74 0.68
CA LYS A 35 -9.07 19.50 0.42
C LYS A 35 -8.40 18.69 -0.68
N PRO A 36 -7.96 17.46 -0.43
CA PRO A 36 -7.27 16.64 -1.42
C PRO A 36 -8.26 16.08 -2.47
N THR A 37 -7.76 15.86 -3.68
CA THR A 37 -8.51 15.23 -4.76
C THR A 37 -7.82 13.95 -5.21
N GLY A 38 -8.35 12.79 -4.79
CA GLY A 38 -7.84 11.45 -5.16
C GLY A 38 -6.54 11.05 -4.47
N TYR A 39 -6.20 11.64 -3.32
CA TYR A 39 -5.11 11.25 -2.45
C TYR A 39 -5.44 11.57 -0.99
N THR A 40 -4.62 11.13 -0.06
CA THR A 40 -4.71 11.48 1.36
C THR A 40 -3.42 12.16 1.79
N HIS A 41 -3.51 13.23 2.61
CA HIS A 41 -2.33 13.96 3.07
C HIS A 41 -1.43 13.11 3.96
N VAL A 42 -2.02 12.32 4.88
CA VAL A 42 -1.29 11.50 5.84
C VAL A 42 -1.89 10.10 5.88
N VAL A 43 -1.05 9.11 5.66
CA VAL A 43 -1.41 7.69 5.83
C VAL A 43 -0.52 7.12 6.93
N GLU A 44 -1.13 6.68 8.03
CA GLU A 44 -0.46 6.02 9.14
C GLU A 44 -0.71 4.51 9.06
N VAL A 45 0.36 3.73 9.18
CA VAL A 45 0.29 2.26 9.26
C VAL A 45 0.81 1.85 10.63
N THR A 46 -0.01 1.13 11.41
CA THR A 46 0.33 0.66 12.75
C THR A 46 0.02 -0.83 12.91
N GLY A 47 0.78 -1.49 13.79
CA GLY A 47 0.65 -2.94 14.05
C GLY A 47 1.47 -3.80 13.10
N PRO A 48 1.38 -5.13 13.22
CA PRO A 48 2.17 -6.06 12.42
C PRO A 48 1.68 -6.08 10.96
N VAL A 49 2.49 -5.56 10.04
CA VAL A 49 2.24 -5.52 8.61
C VAL A 49 3.45 -6.01 7.83
N LYS A 50 3.19 -6.71 6.73
CA LYS A 50 4.17 -6.93 5.68
C LYS A 50 4.18 -5.69 4.79
N THR A 51 5.31 -4.95 4.77
CA THR A 51 5.52 -3.84 3.86
C THR A 51 6.07 -4.34 2.54
N ILE A 52 5.49 -3.88 1.44
CA ILE A 52 5.85 -4.28 0.07
C ILE A 52 6.24 -3.02 -0.68
N TYR A 53 7.47 -2.99 -1.20
CA TYR A 53 7.98 -1.94 -2.07
C TYR A 53 7.88 -2.43 -3.52
N ILE A 54 7.20 -1.67 -4.36
CA ILE A 54 7.06 -1.96 -5.79
C ILE A 54 7.84 -0.90 -6.55
N SER A 55 8.83 -1.37 -7.32
CA SER A 55 9.63 -0.52 -8.21
C SER A 55 8.77 0.22 -9.22
N GLY A 56 9.32 1.26 -9.84
CA GLY A 56 8.68 1.98 -10.91
C GLY A 56 8.19 1.04 -12.01
N GLN A 57 6.90 1.08 -12.27
CA GLN A 57 6.25 0.37 -13.37
C GLN A 57 6.06 1.33 -14.52
N ILE A 58 6.43 0.89 -15.70
CA ILE A 58 6.37 1.62 -16.96
C ILE A 58 5.52 0.86 -17.98
N ALA A 59 5.17 1.50 -19.08
CA ALA A 59 4.27 0.93 -20.08
C ALA A 59 4.96 -0.09 -20.99
N LEU A 60 5.45 -1.19 -20.39
CA LEU A 60 6.00 -2.34 -21.11
C LEU A 60 5.07 -3.56 -20.99
N ASP A 61 4.98 -4.33 -22.05
CA ASP A 61 4.40 -5.66 -22.00
C ASP A 61 5.38 -6.72 -21.46
N ALA A 62 4.95 -7.98 -21.37
CA ALA A 62 5.78 -9.07 -20.86
C ALA A 62 7.00 -9.40 -21.76
N ALA A 63 6.99 -8.97 -23.02
CA ALA A 63 8.11 -9.11 -23.96
C ALA A 63 9.09 -7.92 -23.85
N GLY A 64 8.79 -6.90 -23.04
CA GLY A 64 9.60 -5.68 -22.90
C GLY A 64 9.36 -4.65 -23.99
N SER A 65 8.30 -4.81 -24.80
CA SER A 65 7.91 -3.85 -25.83
C SER A 65 7.09 -2.70 -25.23
N VAL A 66 7.29 -1.47 -25.74
CA VAL A 66 6.51 -0.30 -25.30
C VAL A 66 5.08 -0.40 -25.81
N VAL A 67 4.12 -0.30 -24.90
CA VAL A 67 2.70 -0.24 -25.19
C VAL A 67 2.25 1.21 -25.26
N GLY A 68 1.52 1.60 -26.33
CA GLY A 68 0.93 2.93 -26.43
C GLY A 68 1.97 4.06 -26.65
N GLN A 69 2.94 3.86 -27.55
CA GLN A 69 3.89 4.91 -27.90
C GLN A 69 3.16 6.18 -28.36
N GLY A 70 3.41 7.31 -27.67
CA GLY A 70 2.74 8.58 -27.91
C GLY A 70 1.28 8.68 -27.41
N ASP A 71 0.75 7.65 -26.75
CA ASP A 71 -0.60 7.60 -26.19
C ASP A 71 -0.56 7.44 -24.66
N MET A 72 -0.69 8.55 -23.93
CA MET A 72 -0.70 8.56 -22.45
C MET A 72 -1.80 7.68 -21.88
N LYS A 73 -2.96 7.60 -22.51
CA LYS A 73 -4.08 6.79 -22.01
C LYS A 73 -3.74 5.31 -22.07
N ALA A 74 -3.19 4.83 -23.19
CA ALA A 74 -2.75 3.45 -23.33
C ALA A 74 -1.58 3.13 -22.39
N GLN A 75 -0.62 4.06 -22.24
CA GLN A 75 0.49 3.89 -21.30
C GLN A 75 0.02 3.84 -19.85
N ALA A 76 -0.85 4.74 -19.42
CA ALA A 76 -1.39 4.74 -18.07
C ALA A 76 -2.13 3.42 -17.76
N GLU A 77 -2.93 2.92 -18.68
CA GLU A 77 -3.62 1.63 -18.54
C GLU A 77 -2.61 0.48 -18.36
N GLN A 78 -1.56 0.43 -19.18
CA GLN A 78 -0.54 -0.61 -19.07
C GLN A 78 0.26 -0.52 -17.77
N VAL A 79 0.61 0.69 -17.32
CA VAL A 79 1.34 0.91 -16.05
C VAL A 79 0.53 0.40 -14.86
N PHE A 80 -0.77 0.74 -14.79
CA PHE A 80 -1.63 0.24 -13.71
C PHE A 80 -1.85 -1.27 -13.77
N LYS A 81 -1.94 -1.85 -14.97
CA LYS A 81 -1.98 -3.32 -15.16
C LYS A 81 -0.70 -3.99 -14.65
N ASN A 82 0.46 -3.40 -14.89
CA ASN A 82 1.74 -3.90 -14.39
C ASN A 82 1.83 -3.80 -12.87
N LEU A 83 1.36 -2.68 -12.28
CA LEU A 83 1.24 -2.53 -10.83
C LEU A 83 0.32 -3.58 -10.22
N GLU A 84 -0.83 -3.86 -10.83
CA GLU A 84 -1.75 -4.90 -10.37
C GLU A 84 -1.07 -6.26 -10.34
N ALA A 85 -0.34 -6.62 -11.40
CA ALA A 85 0.40 -7.87 -11.48
C ALA A 85 1.51 -7.95 -10.41
N ALA A 86 2.25 -6.85 -10.18
CA ALA A 86 3.29 -6.78 -9.16
C ALA A 86 2.71 -6.91 -7.74
N LEU A 87 1.60 -6.22 -7.46
CA LEU A 87 0.87 -6.34 -6.18
C LEU A 87 0.40 -7.78 -5.96
N ALA A 88 -0.24 -8.40 -6.96
CA ALA A 88 -0.74 -9.77 -6.89
C ALA A 88 0.38 -10.79 -6.64
N ALA A 89 1.53 -10.64 -7.30
CA ALA A 89 2.71 -11.50 -7.09
C ALA A 89 3.23 -11.43 -5.64
N ALA A 90 3.06 -10.29 -4.97
CA ALA A 90 3.41 -10.10 -3.57
C ALA A 90 2.29 -10.47 -2.59
N GLY A 91 1.12 -10.93 -3.08
CA GLY A 91 -0.07 -11.22 -2.27
C GLY A 91 -0.77 -9.97 -1.74
N ALA A 92 -0.71 -8.87 -2.48
CA ALA A 92 -1.37 -7.60 -2.20
C ALA A 92 -2.34 -7.20 -3.31
N LYS A 93 -3.08 -6.14 -3.08
CA LYS A 93 -4.01 -5.52 -4.03
C LYS A 93 -3.96 -4.00 -3.90
N PHE A 94 -4.59 -3.26 -4.80
CA PHE A 94 -4.63 -1.79 -4.73
C PHE A 94 -5.18 -1.24 -3.41
N GLY A 95 -6.11 -1.97 -2.76
CA GLY A 95 -6.62 -1.63 -1.43
C GLY A 95 -5.56 -1.53 -0.33
N ASP A 96 -4.43 -2.21 -0.51
CA ASP A 96 -3.33 -2.26 0.43
C ASP A 96 -2.28 -1.17 0.17
N VAL A 97 -2.41 -0.40 -0.93
CA VAL A 97 -1.47 0.68 -1.28
C VAL A 97 -1.63 1.84 -0.31
N VAL A 98 -0.52 2.24 0.29
CA VAL A 98 -0.44 3.32 1.28
C VAL A 98 0.32 4.55 0.75
N LYS A 99 1.21 4.36 -0.21
CA LYS A 99 1.96 5.43 -0.89
C LYS A 99 2.07 5.11 -2.38
N MET A 100 2.00 6.17 -3.20
CA MET A 100 2.20 6.10 -4.64
C MET A 100 2.94 7.35 -5.12
N ASN A 101 4.02 7.17 -5.89
CA ASN A 101 4.68 8.26 -6.59
C ASN A 101 4.51 8.04 -8.09
N MET A 102 4.17 9.11 -8.79
CA MET A 102 3.93 9.11 -10.23
C MET A 102 4.84 10.15 -10.88
N TYR A 103 5.51 9.75 -11.93
CA TYR A 103 6.42 10.56 -12.70
C TYR A 103 5.91 10.58 -14.14
N THR A 104 5.61 11.76 -14.68
CA THR A 104 5.16 11.91 -16.06
C THR A 104 6.09 12.83 -16.84
N THR A 105 6.21 12.61 -18.13
CA THR A 105 6.95 13.54 -19.02
C THR A 105 6.06 14.65 -19.59
N ASP A 106 4.72 14.52 -19.44
CA ASP A 106 3.76 15.49 -19.95
C ASP A 106 2.57 15.68 -18.99
N MET A 107 2.60 16.77 -18.21
CA MET A 107 1.54 17.11 -17.26
C MET A 107 0.25 17.60 -17.96
N SER A 108 0.29 17.99 -19.22
CA SER A 108 -0.91 18.40 -19.97
C SER A 108 -1.90 17.22 -20.12
N GLN A 109 -1.42 16.00 -20.05
CA GLN A 109 -2.21 14.77 -20.16
C GLN A 109 -2.60 14.15 -18.80
N ILE A 110 -2.51 14.92 -17.71
CA ILE A 110 -2.80 14.46 -16.33
C ILE A 110 -4.18 13.78 -16.20
N GLN A 111 -5.16 14.17 -17.02
CA GLN A 111 -6.51 13.59 -16.94
C GLN A 111 -6.50 12.10 -17.30
N ALA A 112 -5.75 11.69 -18.32
CA ALA A 112 -5.62 10.29 -18.69
C ALA A 112 -5.03 9.44 -17.53
N ILE A 113 -4.03 9.98 -16.81
CA ILE A 113 -3.43 9.34 -15.64
C ILE A 113 -4.46 9.22 -14.50
N ARG A 114 -5.22 10.28 -14.22
CA ARG A 114 -6.27 10.30 -13.20
C ARG A 114 -7.39 9.31 -13.48
N ASP A 115 -7.82 9.21 -14.74
CA ASP A 115 -8.88 8.30 -15.15
C ASP A 115 -8.45 6.84 -14.97
N ALA A 116 -7.23 6.48 -15.38
CA ALA A 116 -6.67 5.15 -15.13
C ALA A 116 -6.58 4.89 -13.61
N ARG A 117 -5.96 5.79 -12.85
CA ARG A 117 -5.86 5.67 -11.38
C ARG A 117 -7.22 5.40 -10.73
N ASN A 118 -8.25 6.16 -11.09
CA ASN A 118 -9.57 6.03 -10.48
C ASN A 118 -10.23 4.69 -10.81
N ARG A 119 -9.99 4.13 -12.00
CA ARG A 119 -10.49 2.78 -12.35
C ARG A 119 -9.87 1.69 -11.50
N TYR A 120 -8.54 1.75 -11.24
CA TYR A 120 -7.82 0.71 -10.51
C TYR A 120 -7.91 0.87 -8.99
N LEU A 121 -7.85 2.08 -8.46
CA LEU A 121 -7.90 2.34 -7.03
C LEU A 121 -9.32 2.49 -6.46
N GLY A 122 -10.31 2.85 -7.29
CA GLY A 122 -11.65 3.17 -6.79
C GLY A 122 -11.59 4.26 -5.72
N ASP A 123 -12.13 3.95 -4.52
CA ASP A 123 -12.16 4.87 -3.37
C ASP A 123 -10.85 4.87 -2.54
N VAL A 124 -9.87 4.07 -2.94
CA VAL A 124 -8.59 4.01 -2.20
C VAL A 124 -7.75 5.25 -2.52
N THR A 125 -7.42 6.00 -1.47
CA THR A 125 -6.65 7.25 -1.58
C THR A 125 -5.32 7.13 -0.80
N PRO A 126 -4.24 6.61 -1.43
CA PRO A 126 -2.93 6.58 -0.80
C PRO A 126 -2.36 7.99 -0.62
N ALA A 127 -1.34 8.14 0.22
CA ALA A 127 -0.49 9.32 0.15
C ALA A 127 0.19 9.34 -1.22
N SER A 128 0.07 10.45 -1.97
CA SER A 128 0.47 10.47 -3.36
C SER A 128 1.29 11.70 -3.70
N THR A 129 2.22 11.52 -4.65
CA THR A 129 2.98 12.60 -5.29
C THR A 129 2.92 12.38 -6.79
N LEU A 130 2.66 13.43 -7.56
CA LEU A 130 2.74 13.42 -9.01
C LEU A 130 3.58 14.62 -9.45
N VAL A 131 4.61 14.35 -10.23
CA VAL A 131 5.52 15.38 -10.75
C VAL A 131 5.81 15.14 -12.23
N GLN A 132 6.09 16.23 -12.93
CA GLN A 132 6.66 16.13 -14.27
C GLN A 132 8.18 16.01 -14.17
N VAL A 133 8.75 15.10 -14.95
CA VAL A 133 10.17 14.87 -15.12
C VAL A 133 10.58 15.15 -16.57
N VAL A 134 11.86 15.40 -16.79
CA VAL A 134 12.37 15.68 -18.15
C VAL A 134 12.35 14.41 -18.99
N HIS A 135 12.78 13.27 -18.43
CA HIS A 135 12.87 11.99 -19.12
C HIS A 135 12.57 10.84 -18.15
N LEU A 136 12.10 9.74 -18.70
CA LEU A 136 12.08 8.42 -18.09
C LEU A 136 13.20 7.55 -18.69
N ALA A 137 13.25 6.27 -18.31
CA ALA A 137 14.32 5.36 -18.74
C ALA A 137 14.42 5.16 -20.27
N ARG A 138 13.33 5.40 -20.99
CA ARG A 138 13.27 5.36 -22.46
C ARG A 138 12.51 6.59 -22.97
N PRO A 139 12.85 7.16 -24.13
CA PRO A 139 12.21 8.37 -24.64
C PRO A 139 10.74 8.18 -25.03
N GLU A 140 10.31 6.94 -25.32
CA GLU A 140 8.93 6.62 -25.68
C GLU A 140 7.99 6.52 -24.47
N LEU A 141 8.56 6.44 -23.25
CA LEU A 141 7.78 6.30 -22.03
C LEU A 141 7.32 7.67 -21.54
N MET A 142 6.06 7.75 -21.14
CA MET A 142 5.41 8.99 -20.71
C MET A 142 4.99 8.96 -19.23
N LEU A 143 4.91 7.76 -18.63
CA LEU A 143 4.48 7.57 -17.25
C LEU A 143 5.25 6.44 -16.57
N GLU A 144 5.68 6.71 -15.34
CA GLU A 144 6.21 5.71 -14.41
C GLU A 144 5.55 5.86 -13.06
N ILE A 145 5.21 4.74 -12.39
CA ILE A 145 4.57 4.74 -11.09
C ILE A 145 5.23 3.70 -10.18
N GLU A 146 5.65 4.13 -8.99
CA GLU A 146 6.07 3.26 -7.90
C GLU A 146 5.07 3.27 -6.75
N ALA A 147 5.03 2.21 -5.97
CA ALA A 147 4.08 2.10 -4.88
C ALA A 147 4.66 1.39 -3.65
N ILE A 148 4.09 1.72 -2.47
CA ILE A 148 4.30 0.99 -1.23
C ILE A 148 2.94 0.47 -0.77
N ALA A 149 2.85 -0.83 -0.48
CA ALA A 149 1.68 -1.46 0.08
C ALA A 149 1.95 -2.02 1.49
N ALA A 150 0.91 -2.05 2.33
CA ALA A 150 0.95 -2.59 3.68
C ALA A 150 -0.15 -3.64 3.84
N VAL A 151 0.25 -4.92 3.92
CA VAL A 151 -0.66 -6.05 4.08
C VAL A 151 -0.64 -6.51 5.53
N PRO A 152 -1.80 -6.66 6.21
CA PRO A 152 -1.87 -7.21 7.55
C PRO A 152 -1.16 -8.56 7.64
N GLU A 153 -0.21 -8.72 8.58
CA GLU A 153 0.32 -10.03 8.88
C GLU A 153 -0.75 -10.85 9.61
N ARG A 154 -1.03 -12.06 9.09
CA ARG A 154 -1.88 -12.99 9.82
C ARG A 154 -1.12 -13.45 11.06
N ALA A 155 -1.73 -13.33 12.24
CA ALA A 155 -1.17 -13.88 13.47
C ALA A 155 -0.81 -15.36 13.23
N ARG A 156 0.47 -15.72 13.44
CA ARG A 156 0.85 -17.14 13.47
C ARG A 156 0.19 -17.76 14.69
N VAL A 157 -0.79 -18.63 14.47
CA VAL A 157 -1.28 -19.54 15.52
C VAL A 157 -0.12 -20.49 15.83
N VAL A 158 0.60 -20.24 16.91
CA VAL A 158 1.58 -21.20 17.43
C VAL A 158 0.77 -22.32 18.08
N PRO A 159 0.84 -23.57 17.59
CA PRO A 159 0.16 -24.67 18.27
C PRO A 159 0.73 -24.78 19.69
N ALA A 160 -0.17 -24.90 20.68
CA ALA A 160 0.26 -25.21 22.04
C ALA A 160 1.08 -26.51 21.99
N SER A 161 2.34 -26.47 22.45
CA SER A 161 3.14 -27.66 22.65
C SER A 161 2.44 -28.57 23.68
N ARG A 162 2.14 -29.79 23.27
CA ARG A 162 1.61 -30.86 24.17
C ARG A 162 2.68 -31.29 25.14
#